data_228bfeb3ea51d81fe7e99e9ed31a8cdc
#
_entry.id   228bfeb3ea51d81fe7e99e9ed31a8cdc
#
_cell.length_a   1.000
_cell.length_b   1.000
_cell.length_c   1.000
_cell.angle_alpha   90.00
_cell.angle_beta   90.00
_cell.angle_gamma   90.00
#
_symmetry.space_group_name_H-M   'P 1'
#
loop_
_entity.id
_entity.type
_entity.pdbx_description
1 polymer ?
#
loop_
_entity_poly.entity_id
_entity_poly.type
_entity_poly.pdbx_seq_one_letter_code
_entity_poly.pdbx_strand_id
1 'polypeptide(L)'
;APLHTMLNAGVTVGLGTDSVASNNRCDLIDEARFCGLIHRAESRDFKWPDADRLLSLATLDAARALKLDASIGSLEIGKLADLVVIDLSRTHGTPVHDPAASIVFSAEAADVLLTVAGGQVLFEGGELKTLDEQALRDAVNRALTRMS
;
A
#
# COMPACT_ATOMS: atom_id res chain seq x y z
N ALA A 1 12.74 0.47 -12.20
CA ALA A 1 12.07 0.65 -13.48
C ALA A 1 12.08 2.14 -13.86
N PRO A 2 12.16 2.53 -15.13
CA PRO A 2 12.16 3.95 -15.54
C PRO A 2 10.72 4.49 -15.55
N LEU A 3 10.14 4.73 -14.39
CA LEU A 3 8.73 5.07 -14.20
C LEU A 3 8.28 6.25 -15.08
N HIS A 4 9.06 7.35 -15.09
CA HIS A 4 8.72 8.53 -15.88
C HIS A 4 8.61 8.18 -17.38
N THR A 5 9.57 7.44 -17.91
CA THR A 5 9.58 7.03 -19.33
C THR A 5 8.39 6.12 -19.64
N MET A 6 8.07 5.17 -18.76
CA MET A 6 6.93 4.27 -18.93
C MET A 6 5.60 5.02 -18.96
N LEU A 7 5.39 5.93 -18.01
CA LEU A 7 4.17 6.73 -17.94
C LEU A 7 4.02 7.66 -19.15
N ASN A 8 5.10 8.31 -19.60
CA ASN A 8 5.09 9.16 -20.80
C ASN A 8 4.84 8.38 -22.09
N ALA A 9 5.21 7.10 -22.11
CA ALA A 9 4.90 6.19 -23.23
C ALA A 9 3.46 5.63 -23.16
N GLY A 10 2.65 6.05 -22.18
CA GLY A 10 1.28 5.58 -21.99
C GLY A 10 1.16 4.17 -21.41
N VAL A 11 2.23 3.64 -20.83
CA VAL A 11 2.19 2.34 -20.15
C VAL A 11 1.41 2.49 -18.85
N THR A 12 0.43 1.61 -18.62
CA THR A 12 -0.27 1.53 -17.35
C THR A 12 0.62 0.81 -16.34
N VAL A 13 0.91 1.50 -15.24
CA VAL A 13 1.83 1.01 -14.19
C VAL A 13 1.08 0.96 -12.87
N GLY A 14 1.28 -0.11 -12.09
CA GLY A 14 0.87 -0.22 -10.71
C GLY A 14 2.07 -0.51 -9.81
N LEU A 15 1.96 -0.15 -8.52
CA LEU A 15 2.91 -0.54 -7.49
C LEU A 15 2.58 -1.92 -6.95
N GLY A 16 3.60 -2.65 -6.54
CA GLY A 16 3.49 -3.92 -5.86
C GLY A 16 4.71 -4.17 -4.97
N THR A 17 4.53 -4.93 -3.92
CA THR A 17 5.58 -5.23 -2.93
C THR A 17 6.52 -6.37 -3.35
N ASP A 18 6.20 -7.08 -4.42
CA ASP A 18 6.80 -8.38 -4.73
C ASP A 18 6.60 -9.39 -3.57
N SER A 19 7.34 -10.45 -3.53
CA SER A 19 7.26 -11.44 -2.46
C SER A 19 8.05 -11.00 -1.21
N VAL A 20 7.63 -11.48 -0.04
CA VAL A 20 8.38 -11.28 1.21
C VAL A 20 9.80 -11.84 1.13
N ALA A 21 10.02 -12.89 0.30
CA ALA A 21 11.34 -13.47 0.08
C ALA A 21 12.32 -12.52 -0.62
N SER A 22 11.83 -11.59 -1.46
CA SER A 22 12.67 -10.58 -2.13
C SER A 22 12.69 -9.23 -1.41
N ASN A 23 11.55 -8.81 -0.84
CA ASN A 23 11.39 -7.47 -0.27
C ASN A 23 11.42 -7.45 1.27
N ASN A 24 11.25 -8.59 1.94
CA ASN A 24 11.10 -8.73 3.40
C ASN A 24 9.87 -8.02 4.00
N ARG A 25 9.08 -7.30 3.23
CA ARG A 25 7.89 -6.53 3.67
C ARG A 25 6.75 -6.68 2.68
N CYS A 26 5.51 -6.55 3.18
CA CYS A 26 4.29 -6.45 2.38
C CYS A 26 3.58 -5.13 2.72
N ASP A 27 4.28 -4.01 2.55
CA ASP A 27 3.78 -2.69 2.89
C ASP A 27 3.74 -1.80 1.64
N LEU A 28 2.56 -1.65 1.07
CA LEU A 28 2.37 -0.89 -0.16
C LEU A 28 2.54 0.64 0.04
N ILE A 29 2.35 1.12 1.27
CA ILE A 29 2.62 2.53 1.61
C ILE A 29 4.12 2.80 1.57
N ASP A 30 4.93 1.90 2.14
CA ASP A 30 6.39 1.99 2.04
C ASP A 30 6.86 1.90 0.58
N GLU A 31 6.27 1.04 -0.24
CA GLU A 31 6.60 0.98 -1.68
C GLU A 31 6.30 2.30 -2.39
N ALA A 32 5.18 2.93 -2.08
CA ALA A 32 4.85 4.25 -2.63
C ALA A 32 5.88 5.30 -2.19
N ARG A 33 6.28 5.29 -0.91
CA ARG A 33 7.31 6.16 -0.36
C ARG A 33 8.66 5.96 -1.06
N PHE A 34 9.13 4.73 -1.16
CA PHE A 34 10.38 4.39 -1.84
C PHE A 34 10.36 4.77 -3.32
N CYS A 35 9.28 4.48 -4.01
CA CYS A 35 9.08 4.88 -5.39
C CYS A 35 9.23 6.41 -5.54
N GLY A 36 8.56 7.17 -4.67
CA GLY A 36 8.65 8.63 -4.66
C GLY A 36 10.07 9.12 -4.42
N LEU A 37 10.74 8.62 -3.39
CA LEU A 37 12.09 9.08 -3.02
C LEU A 37 13.14 8.75 -4.10
N ILE A 38 13.12 7.53 -4.64
CA ILE A 38 14.07 7.09 -5.66
C ILE A 38 13.91 7.91 -6.94
N HIS A 39 12.67 8.08 -7.42
CA HIS A 39 12.44 8.80 -8.68
C HIS A 39 12.65 10.30 -8.57
N ARG A 40 12.40 10.91 -7.41
CA ARG A 40 12.79 12.30 -7.13
C ARG A 40 14.30 12.48 -7.14
N ALA A 41 15.04 11.55 -6.54
CA ALA A 41 16.50 11.60 -6.55
C ALA A 41 17.06 11.41 -7.97
N GLU A 42 16.53 10.48 -8.75
CA GLU A 42 16.95 10.18 -10.13
C GLU A 42 16.68 11.36 -11.08
N SER A 43 15.45 11.90 -11.03
CA SER A 43 15.03 13.01 -11.90
C SER A 43 15.55 14.37 -11.46
N ARG A 44 16.03 14.50 -10.23
CA ARG A 44 16.31 15.78 -9.55
C ARG A 44 15.11 16.72 -9.51
N ASP A 45 13.90 16.15 -9.56
CA ASP A 45 12.65 16.84 -9.40
C ASP A 45 11.95 16.35 -8.12
N PHE A 46 12.02 17.16 -7.05
CA PHE A 46 11.44 16.82 -5.76
C PHE A 46 9.90 16.91 -5.71
N LYS A 47 9.27 17.37 -6.78
CA LYS A 47 7.80 17.41 -6.91
C LYS A 47 7.23 16.21 -7.63
N TRP A 48 8.03 15.48 -8.42
CA TRP A 48 7.57 14.35 -9.20
C TRP A 48 8.26 13.03 -8.80
N PRO A 49 7.51 11.95 -8.62
CA PRO A 49 6.04 11.88 -8.57
C PRO A 49 5.50 12.52 -7.30
N ASP A 50 4.32 13.17 -7.39
CA ASP A 50 3.61 13.69 -6.24
C ASP A 50 2.87 12.57 -5.47
N ALA A 51 2.32 12.91 -4.29
CA ALA A 51 1.67 11.93 -3.43
C ALA A 51 0.39 11.36 -4.05
N ASP A 52 -0.39 12.19 -4.73
CA ASP A 52 -1.62 11.73 -5.41
C ASP A 52 -1.28 10.73 -6.52
N ARG A 53 -0.21 10.98 -7.27
CA ARG A 53 0.26 10.04 -8.29
C ARG A 53 0.71 8.72 -7.69
N LEU A 54 1.44 8.76 -6.56
CA LEU A 54 1.90 7.56 -5.87
C LEU A 54 0.73 6.75 -5.31
N LEU A 55 -0.28 7.40 -4.73
CA LEU A 55 -1.50 6.73 -4.29
C LEU A 55 -2.29 6.15 -5.47
N SER A 56 -2.38 6.85 -6.59
CA SER A 56 -3.01 6.32 -7.80
C SER A 56 -2.31 5.06 -8.31
N LEU A 57 -0.97 5.05 -8.33
CA LEU A 57 -0.18 3.87 -8.70
C LEU A 57 -0.39 2.68 -7.74
N ALA A 58 -0.69 2.95 -6.47
CA ALA A 58 -0.99 1.92 -5.48
C ALA A 58 -2.46 1.45 -5.49
N THR A 59 -3.36 2.15 -6.17
CA THR A 59 -4.81 1.90 -6.15
C THR A 59 -5.40 1.78 -7.56
N LEU A 60 -5.94 2.88 -8.10
CA LEU A 60 -6.69 2.87 -9.35
C LEU A 60 -5.83 2.49 -10.57
N ASP A 61 -4.59 2.98 -10.65
CA ASP A 61 -3.72 2.63 -11.77
C ASP A 61 -3.24 1.18 -11.68
N ALA A 62 -3.02 0.65 -10.46
CA ALA A 62 -2.78 -0.77 -10.26
C ALA A 62 -3.98 -1.62 -10.71
N ALA A 63 -5.20 -1.21 -10.34
CA ALA A 63 -6.42 -1.87 -10.80
C ALA A 63 -6.56 -1.86 -12.33
N ARG A 64 -6.24 -0.73 -12.98
CA ARG A 64 -6.20 -0.61 -14.45
C ARG A 64 -5.17 -1.53 -15.10
N ALA A 65 -3.97 -1.62 -14.51
CA ALA A 65 -2.93 -2.51 -15.00
C ALA A 65 -3.37 -3.99 -14.97
N LEU A 66 -4.18 -4.34 -13.99
CA LEU A 66 -4.77 -5.69 -13.82
C LEU A 66 -6.11 -5.86 -14.58
N LYS A 67 -6.65 -4.80 -15.20
CA LYS A 67 -7.98 -4.76 -15.84
C LYS A 67 -9.13 -5.05 -14.85
N LEU A 68 -8.99 -4.60 -13.63
CA LEU A 68 -9.96 -4.75 -12.54
C LEU A 68 -10.59 -3.42 -12.11
N ASP A 69 -10.28 -2.33 -12.78
CA ASP A 69 -10.70 -0.96 -12.43
C ASP A 69 -12.22 -0.72 -12.51
N ALA A 70 -12.96 -1.60 -13.18
CA ALA A 70 -14.42 -1.60 -13.11
C ALA A 70 -14.96 -2.10 -11.75
N SER A 71 -14.15 -2.84 -10.97
CA SER A 71 -14.59 -3.50 -9.75
C SER A 71 -13.88 -3.02 -8.48
N ILE A 72 -12.64 -2.53 -8.59
CA ILE A 72 -11.79 -2.10 -7.46
C ILE A 72 -10.95 -0.86 -7.82
N GLY A 73 -10.14 -0.40 -6.87
CA GLY A 73 -9.15 0.67 -7.07
C GLY A 73 -9.65 2.08 -6.74
N SER A 74 -10.97 2.25 -6.56
CA SER A 74 -11.57 3.53 -6.13
C SER A 74 -12.85 3.28 -5.35
N LEU A 75 -13.23 4.25 -4.50
CA LEU A 75 -14.47 4.21 -3.72
C LEU A 75 -15.62 4.80 -4.55
N GLU A 76 -16.32 3.95 -5.29
CA GLU A 76 -17.43 4.31 -6.17
C GLU A 76 -18.62 3.37 -5.96
N ILE A 77 -19.83 3.89 -6.15
CA ILE A 77 -21.06 3.08 -6.08
C ILE A 77 -21.01 2.01 -7.18
N GLY A 78 -21.18 0.76 -6.79
CA GLY A 78 -21.17 -0.40 -7.70
C GLY A 78 -19.83 -1.14 -7.74
N LYS A 79 -18.77 -0.60 -7.15
CA LYS A 79 -17.50 -1.33 -6.94
C LYS A 79 -17.52 -2.14 -5.65
N LEU A 80 -16.57 -3.06 -5.53
CA LEU A 80 -16.34 -3.81 -4.29
C LEU A 80 -15.90 -2.84 -3.18
N ALA A 81 -16.32 -3.15 -1.96
CA ALA A 81 -15.91 -2.40 -0.79
C ALA A 81 -14.50 -2.86 -0.36
N ASP A 82 -13.49 -2.38 -1.10
CA ASP A 82 -12.08 -2.52 -0.78
C ASP A 82 -11.57 -1.17 -0.28
N LEU A 83 -11.26 -1.08 1.01
CA LEU A 83 -10.83 0.18 1.61
C LEU A 83 -9.91 -0.04 2.80
N VAL A 84 -9.10 0.98 3.06
CA VAL A 84 -8.25 1.10 4.24
C VAL A 84 -8.56 2.42 4.94
N VAL A 85 -8.64 2.40 6.27
CA VAL A 85 -8.76 3.60 7.11
C VAL A 85 -7.43 3.80 7.83
N ILE A 86 -6.85 4.99 7.68
CA ILE A 86 -5.56 5.36 8.25
C ILE A 86 -5.74 6.53 9.21
N ASP A 87 -5.18 6.41 10.42
CA ASP A 87 -5.18 7.46 11.42
C ASP A 87 -4.02 8.44 11.16
N LEU A 88 -4.36 9.66 10.76
CA LEU A 88 -3.40 10.75 10.56
C LEU A 88 -3.28 11.70 11.77
N SER A 89 -3.96 11.41 12.88
CA SER A 89 -3.97 12.28 14.06
C SER A 89 -2.78 12.07 14.99
N ARG A 90 -1.96 11.05 14.75
CA ARG A 90 -0.79 10.74 15.59
C ARG A 90 0.31 11.80 15.47
N THR A 91 1.16 11.87 16.49
CA THR A 91 2.19 12.91 16.63
C THR A 91 3.12 13.00 15.41
N HIS A 92 3.52 11.86 14.83
CA HIS A 92 4.39 11.83 13.65
C HIS A 92 3.68 12.27 12.35
N GLY A 93 2.35 12.19 12.29
CA GLY A 93 1.53 12.65 11.16
C GLY A 93 1.04 14.09 11.29
N THR A 94 1.24 14.74 12.42
CA THR A 94 0.71 16.08 12.72
C THR A 94 1.77 17.17 12.51
N PRO A 95 1.43 18.33 11.87
CA PRO A 95 0.11 18.71 11.33
C PRO A 95 -0.17 18.13 9.95
N VAL A 96 -1.43 17.79 9.66
CA VAL A 96 -1.85 17.32 8.34
C VAL A 96 -2.21 18.53 7.47
N HIS A 97 -1.36 18.86 6.49
CA HIS A 97 -1.63 19.89 5.49
C HIS A 97 -2.17 19.29 4.19
N ASP A 98 -1.66 18.13 3.82
CA ASP A 98 -2.01 17.35 2.65
C ASP A 98 -2.16 15.89 3.07
N PRO A 99 -3.40 15.34 3.09
CA PRO A 99 -3.63 13.96 3.50
C PRO A 99 -2.89 12.95 2.63
N ALA A 100 -2.82 13.17 1.31
CA ALA A 100 -2.11 12.26 0.41
C ALA A 100 -0.61 12.21 0.72
N ALA A 101 0.01 13.38 0.91
CA ALA A 101 1.40 13.47 1.30
C ALA A 101 1.64 12.85 2.69
N SER A 102 0.73 13.04 3.64
CA SER A 102 0.83 12.45 4.97
C SER A 102 0.75 10.92 4.92
N ILE A 103 -0.15 10.36 4.11
CA ILE A 103 -0.25 8.91 3.90
C ILE A 103 1.05 8.36 3.32
N VAL A 104 1.54 8.94 2.23
CA VAL A 104 2.70 8.39 1.50
C VAL A 104 4.01 8.59 2.27
N PHE A 105 4.23 9.77 2.87
CA PHE A 105 5.55 10.14 3.39
C PHE A 105 5.67 10.06 4.91
N SER A 106 4.56 10.02 5.65
CA SER A 106 4.58 10.05 7.12
C SER A 106 3.89 8.85 7.78
N ALA A 107 2.81 8.30 7.16
CA ALA A 107 2.08 7.21 7.78
C ALA A 107 2.91 5.91 7.83
N GLU A 108 2.60 5.09 8.82
CA GLU A 108 3.20 3.78 9.07
C GLU A 108 2.12 2.69 9.09
N ALA A 109 2.50 1.42 8.96
CA ALA A 109 1.55 0.30 9.05
C ALA A 109 0.76 0.31 10.37
N ALA A 110 1.36 0.84 11.46
CA ALA A 110 0.71 0.98 12.77
C ALA A 110 -0.44 2.03 12.79
N ASP A 111 -0.54 2.88 11.78
CA ASP A 111 -1.61 3.88 11.65
C ASP A 111 -2.86 3.33 10.95
N VAL A 112 -2.78 2.11 10.41
CA VAL A 112 -3.94 1.45 9.81
C VAL A 112 -4.91 1.04 10.92
N LEU A 113 -6.13 1.57 10.87
CA LEU A 113 -7.22 1.26 11.81
C LEU A 113 -8.12 0.16 11.31
N LEU A 114 -8.35 0.10 9.99
CA LEU A 114 -9.30 -0.82 9.37
C LEU A 114 -8.82 -1.21 7.98
N THR A 115 -8.95 -2.49 7.65
CA THR A 115 -8.80 -2.99 6.28
C THR A 115 -10.01 -3.83 5.92
N VAL A 116 -10.65 -3.48 4.81
CA VAL A 116 -11.81 -4.21 4.25
C VAL A 116 -11.48 -4.64 2.83
N ALA A 117 -11.79 -5.88 2.49
CA ALA A 117 -11.69 -6.38 1.13
C ALA A 117 -12.97 -7.15 0.76
N GLY A 118 -13.56 -6.79 -0.38
CA GLY A 118 -14.84 -7.37 -0.82
C GLY A 118 -15.98 -7.20 0.18
N GLY A 119 -15.96 -6.14 1.01
CA GLY A 119 -16.90 -5.91 2.09
C GLY A 119 -16.63 -6.70 3.37
N GLN A 120 -15.60 -7.55 3.41
CA GLN A 120 -15.20 -8.27 4.62
C GLN A 120 -14.13 -7.52 5.38
N VAL A 121 -14.33 -7.30 6.69
CA VAL A 121 -13.32 -6.74 7.58
C VAL A 121 -12.22 -7.78 7.79
N LEU A 122 -10.99 -7.45 7.37
CA LEU A 122 -9.81 -8.31 7.54
C LEU A 122 -9.00 -7.93 8.76
N PHE A 123 -8.90 -6.63 9.04
CA PHE A 123 -8.16 -6.07 10.16
C PHE A 123 -8.94 -4.90 10.75
N GLU A 124 -8.96 -4.79 12.06
CA GLU A 124 -9.61 -3.69 12.79
C GLU A 124 -8.98 -3.53 14.17
N GLY A 125 -8.55 -2.31 14.50
CA GLY A 125 -8.11 -1.96 15.84
C GLY A 125 -6.92 -2.76 16.36
N GLY A 126 -6.02 -3.21 15.49
CA GLY A 126 -4.85 -4.01 15.89
C GLY A 126 -5.04 -5.51 15.81
N GLU A 127 -6.22 -5.99 15.39
CA GLU A 127 -6.56 -7.41 15.35
C GLU A 127 -6.88 -7.90 13.93
N LEU A 128 -6.32 -9.03 13.53
CA LEU A 128 -6.76 -9.77 12.35
C LEU A 128 -8.10 -10.48 12.64
N LYS A 129 -9.10 -10.29 11.77
CA LYS A 129 -10.45 -10.85 11.95
C LYS A 129 -10.63 -12.20 11.27
N THR A 130 -9.73 -12.57 10.38
CA THR A 130 -9.83 -13.79 9.56
C THR A 130 -8.78 -14.85 9.88
N LEU A 131 -7.81 -14.53 10.74
CA LEU A 131 -6.70 -15.40 11.11
C LEU A 131 -6.49 -15.39 12.62
N ASP A 132 -6.15 -16.55 13.17
CA ASP A 132 -5.62 -16.68 14.52
C ASP A 132 -4.10 -16.51 14.46
N GLU A 133 -3.61 -15.32 14.85
CA GLU A 133 -2.18 -15.01 14.81
C GLU A 133 -1.34 -15.93 15.69
N GLN A 134 -1.84 -16.35 16.86
CA GLN A 134 -1.09 -17.22 17.75
C GLN A 134 -0.94 -18.61 17.14
N ALA A 135 -2.02 -19.16 16.62
CA ALA A 135 -2.00 -20.45 15.92
C ALA A 135 -1.05 -20.43 14.71
N LEU A 136 -1.03 -19.31 13.97
CA LEU A 136 -0.12 -19.12 12.83
C LEU A 136 1.35 -19.11 13.29
N ARG A 137 1.70 -18.31 14.32
CA ARG A 137 3.05 -18.23 14.86
C ARG A 137 3.54 -19.59 15.36
N ASP A 138 2.67 -20.33 16.04
CA ASP A 138 2.98 -21.68 16.53
C ASP A 138 3.21 -22.67 15.36
N ALA A 139 2.42 -22.54 14.28
CA ALA A 139 2.61 -23.38 13.10
C ALA A 139 3.95 -23.09 12.40
N VAL A 140 4.33 -21.81 12.27
CA VAL A 140 5.63 -21.40 11.69
C VAL A 140 6.78 -21.94 12.54
N ASN A 141 6.73 -21.77 13.86
CA ASN A 141 7.78 -22.25 14.78
C ASN A 141 7.94 -23.78 14.70
N ARG A 142 6.84 -24.55 14.63
CA ARG A 142 6.89 -25.99 14.42
C ARG A 142 7.51 -26.38 13.08
N ALA A 143 7.24 -25.61 12.03
CA ALA A 143 7.84 -25.86 10.71
C ALA A 143 9.36 -25.62 10.73
N LEU A 144 9.81 -24.51 11.33
CA LEU A 144 11.24 -24.19 11.47
C LEU A 144 12.02 -25.27 12.24
N THR A 145 11.43 -25.79 13.33
CA THR A 145 12.07 -26.86 14.13
C THR A 145 12.23 -28.17 13.36
N ARG A 146 11.43 -28.41 12.30
CA ARG A 146 11.54 -29.58 11.44
C ARG A 146 12.57 -29.43 10.32
N MET A 147 12.98 -28.21 10.03
CA MET A 147 13.95 -27.87 8.97
C MET A 147 15.38 -27.74 9.50
N SER A 148 15.55 -27.61 10.82
CA SER A 148 16.83 -27.60 11.54
C SER A 148 17.26 -29.00 11.94
#